data_e5434fab10f20c5510bc65d9f77a011c
#
_entry.id   e5434fab10f20c5510bc65d9f77a011c
#
_cell.length_a   1.000
_cell.length_b   1.000
_cell.length_c   1.000
_cell.angle_alpha   90.00
_cell.angle_beta   90.00
_cell.angle_gamma   90.00
#
_symmetry.space_group_name_H-M   'P 1'
#
loop_
_entity.id
_entity.type
_entity.pdbx_description
1 polymer ?
#
loop_
_entity_poly.entity_id
_entity_poly.type
_entity_poly.pdbx_seq_one_letter_code
_entity_poly.pdbx_strand_id
1 'polypeptide(L)'
;MGEKTIEEEKNVNLTELFYDLVFVFGISKITHILESLESGIFSLKEIIIYIVVFVCFINVWNVQTVYMNRYGKHNLLHIMIMTVFQMPSLVFMAANVSSDMEESWTAFTLALLWIAVIQFLQYTYAYSQNKHSEYNRKLIRDFQKLLFVRIIGIIVSLFLPGTSRILLTGFGFILSILGTSFFRKDMAKVPINLPHLIERLTLLTIITLGEMLMAAADFFEIEKFSIYSVLILFQVVALFLFYIAEFDHAIEENLPCQSGAELIYNHYFVWFGLNLCTIDLDYANEAMGVSRVIMMFLGLFLFYLGVFNNAHLNKKTHQLNKKLIFPFVLVYLLGISSTLFFQYNVPVSIIFCTLTIILETVLFVSFVVRHFPKEIRKEMIGA
;
A
#
# COMPACT_ATOMS: atom_id res chain seq x y z
N MET A 1 -28.46 -26.68 14.58
CA MET A 1 -28.59 -26.20 13.19
C MET A 1 -28.65 -24.69 13.27
N GLY A 2 -27.49 -24.03 13.20
CA GLY A 2 -27.41 -22.57 13.15
C GLY A 2 -27.60 -22.14 11.70
N GLU A 3 -28.56 -21.27 11.46
CA GLU A 3 -28.70 -20.55 10.22
C GLU A 3 -27.36 -19.87 9.91
N LYS A 4 -26.71 -20.26 8.82
CA LYS A 4 -25.70 -19.44 8.17
C LYS A 4 -26.43 -18.20 7.70
N THR A 5 -26.36 -17.11 8.46
CA THR A 5 -26.62 -15.78 7.92
C THR A 5 -25.65 -15.61 6.78
N ILE A 6 -26.17 -15.62 5.56
CA ILE A 6 -25.47 -15.11 4.38
C ILE A 6 -25.22 -13.65 4.73
N GLU A 7 -23.98 -13.31 5.10
CA GLU A 7 -23.59 -11.89 5.19
C GLU A 7 -23.81 -11.32 3.78
N GLU A 8 -24.65 -10.31 3.67
CA GLU A 8 -24.85 -9.58 2.41
C GLU A 8 -23.48 -9.17 1.89
N GLU A 9 -23.18 -9.50 0.65
CA GLU A 9 -21.95 -9.06 -0.04
C GLU A 9 -21.87 -7.54 0.06
N LYS A 10 -20.93 -7.06 0.86
CA LYS A 10 -20.68 -5.64 1.01
C LYS A 10 -19.71 -5.22 -0.11
N ASN A 11 -20.24 -4.65 -1.17
CA ASN A 11 -19.46 -4.11 -2.27
C ASN A 11 -18.89 -2.73 -1.91
N VAL A 12 -17.73 -2.37 -2.47
CA VAL A 12 -17.16 -1.03 -2.35
C VAL A 12 -18.10 -0.02 -3.02
N ASN A 13 -18.44 1.05 -2.31
CA ASN A 13 -19.34 2.06 -2.84
C ASN A 13 -18.60 3.22 -3.52
N LEU A 14 -19.29 3.99 -4.35
CA LEU A 14 -18.69 5.10 -5.12
C LEU A 14 -18.02 6.16 -4.23
N THR A 15 -18.50 6.36 -2.99
CA THR A 15 -17.88 7.32 -2.06
C THR A 15 -16.54 6.81 -1.57
N GLU A 16 -16.40 5.50 -1.33
CA GLU A 16 -15.14 4.88 -0.96
C GLU A 16 -14.13 4.92 -2.11
N LEU A 17 -14.61 4.65 -3.35
CA LEU A 17 -13.78 4.78 -4.55
C LEU A 17 -13.28 6.22 -4.75
N PHE A 18 -14.17 7.20 -4.58
CA PHE A 18 -13.78 8.61 -4.70
C PHE A 18 -12.83 9.05 -3.58
N TYR A 19 -13.01 8.52 -2.37
CA TYR A 19 -12.09 8.74 -1.27
C TYR A 19 -10.70 8.18 -1.58
N ASP A 20 -10.62 7.00 -2.18
CA ASP A 20 -9.35 6.38 -2.56
C ASP A 20 -8.61 7.18 -3.64
N LEU A 21 -9.33 7.86 -4.56
CA LEU A 21 -8.72 8.72 -5.56
C LEU A 21 -7.91 9.89 -4.95
N VAL A 22 -8.28 10.38 -3.77
CA VAL A 22 -7.50 11.45 -3.11
C VAL A 22 -6.09 10.97 -2.74
N PHE A 23 -5.93 9.67 -2.48
CA PHE A 23 -4.63 9.09 -2.17
C PHE A 23 -3.69 9.02 -3.38
N VAL A 24 -4.20 9.05 -4.63
CA VAL A 24 -3.35 9.22 -5.83
C VAL A 24 -2.49 10.47 -5.67
N PHE A 25 -3.15 11.61 -5.39
CA PHE A 25 -2.45 12.88 -5.21
C PHE A 25 -1.46 12.84 -4.03
N GLY A 26 -1.84 12.16 -2.93
CA GLY A 26 -0.96 11.96 -1.77
C GLY A 26 0.27 11.11 -2.11
N ILE A 27 0.08 10.00 -2.81
CA ILE A 27 1.16 9.07 -3.19
C ILE A 27 2.13 9.77 -4.14
N SER A 28 1.62 10.49 -5.16
CA SER A 28 2.43 11.32 -6.05
C SER A 28 3.30 12.31 -5.28
N LYS A 29 2.73 13.05 -4.34
CA LYS A 29 3.49 14.00 -3.52
C LYS A 29 4.54 13.35 -2.63
N ILE A 30 4.29 12.13 -2.18
CA ILE A 30 5.24 11.37 -1.35
C ILE A 30 6.45 10.92 -2.18
N THR A 31 6.26 10.47 -3.43
CA THR A 31 7.38 10.09 -4.31
C THR A 31 8.33 11.27 -4.52
N HIS A 32 7.82 12.47 -4.68
CA HIS A 32 8.61 13.71 -4.87
C HIS A 32 9.41 14.18 -3.63
N ILE A 33 9.25 13.58 -2.44
CA ILE A 33 10.13 13.89 -1.28
C ILE A 33 11.58 13.48 -1.57
N LEU A 34 11.79 12.43 -2.35
CA LEU A 34 13.09 11.88 -2.70
C LEU A 34 13.58 12.33 -4.08
N GLU A 35 13.23 13.56 -4.50
CA GLU A 35 13.62 14.10 -5.83
C GLU A 35 15.07 14.59 -5.93
N SER A 36 15.75 14.83 -4.82
CA SER A 36 17.10 15.38 -4.85
C SER A 36 18.17 14.33 -4.51
N LEU A 37 18.74 13.74 -5.55
CA LEU A 37 19.96 12.93 -5.42
C LEU A 37 21.19 13.86 -5.33
N GLU A 38 21.52 14.37 -4.16
CA GLU A 38 22.82 14.97 -3.95
C GLU A 38 23.91 13.89 -3.97
N SER A 39 24.74 13.88 -4.99
CA SER A 39 25.85 12.92 -5.16
C SER A 39 25.43 11.45 -5.28
N GLY A 40 24.21 11.14 -5.75
CA GLY A 40 23.73 9.76 -5.96
C GLY A 40 23.27 9.04 -4.69
N ILE A 41 23.11 9.73 -3.56
CA ILE A 41 22.65 9.16 -2.28
C ILE A 41 21.60 10.10 -1.68
N PHE A 42 20.47 9.53 -1.24
CA PHE A 42 19.48 10.28 -0.44
C PHE A 42 20.02 10.57 0.95
N SER A 43 19.72 11.75 1.48
CA SER A 43 20.08 12.06 2.87
C SER A 43 19.24 11.21 3.83
N LEU A 44 19.83 10.83 4.96
CA LEU A 44 19.08 10.08 6.00
C LEU A 44 17.85 10.86 6.49
N LYS A 45 17.89 12.18 6.49
CA LYS A 45 16.78 13.05 6.86
C LYS A 45 15.60 12.90 5.87
N GLU A 46 15.87 12.93 4.57
CA GLU A 46 14.83 12.76 3.52
C GLU A 46 14.20 11.37 3.59
N ILE A 47 15.01 10.32 3.77
CA ILE A 47 14.52 8.95 3.95
C ILE A 47 13.59 8.85 5.16
N ILE A 48 13.96 9.45 6.30
CA ILE A 48 13.10 9.45 7.50
C ILE A 48 11.80 10.21 7.24
N ILE A 49 11.87 11.38 6.62
CA ILE A 49 10.69 12.18 6.26
C ILE A 49 9.76 11.36 5.35
N TYR A 50 10.31 10.78 4.29
CA TYR A 50 9.57 9.93 3.35
C TYR A 50 8.85 8.79 4.06
N ILE A 51 9.54 8.02 4.91
CA ILE A 51 8.94 6.91 5.66
C ILE A 51 7.82 7.41 6.58
N VAL A 52 8.05 8.50 7.32
CA VAL A 52 7.05 9.02 8.26
C VAL A 52 5.82 9.52 7.53
N VAL A 53 5.99 10.30 6.45
CA VAL A 53 4.87 10.82 5.66
C VAL A 53 4.09 9.67 5.01
N PHE A 54 4.78 8.70 4.40
CA PHE A 54 4.17 7.50 3.84
C PHE A 54 3.33 6.74 4.87
N VAL A 55 3.91 6.46 6.05
CA VAL A 55 3.20 5.75 7.13
C VAL A 55 1.98 6.54 7.61
N CYS A 56 2.08 7.88 7.72
CA CYS A 56 0.95 8.72 8.10
C CYS A 56 -0.20 8.62 7.09
N PHE A 57 0.07 8.75 5.79
CA PHE A 57 -0.94 8.66 4.74
C PHE A 57 -1.62 7.29 4.71
N ILE A 58 -0.83 6.23 4.62
CA ILE A 58 -1.37 4.87 4.53
C ILE A 58 -2.15 4.49 5.80
N ASN A 59 -1.69 4.94 6.97
CA ASN A 59 -2.40 4.65 8.20
C ASN A 59 -3.74 5.38 8.32
N VAL A 60 -3.82 6.64 7.86
CA VAL A 60 -5.10 7.37 7.78
C VAL A 60 -6.09 6.60 6.90
N TRP A 61 -5.65 6.12 5.75
CA TRP A 61 -6.45 5.29 4.86
C TRP A 61 -6.91 3.99 5.52
N ASN A 62 -5.99 3.28 6.17
CA ASN A 62 -6.28 2.02 6.84
C ASN A 62 -7.33 2.15 7.93
N VAL A 63 -7.22 3.17 8.78
CA VAL A 63 -8.21 3.41 9.85
C VAL A 63 -9.59 3.66 9.26
N GLN A 64 -9.69 4.45 8.18
CA GLN A 64 -10.95 4.72 7.51
C GLN A 64 -11.50 3.46 6.83
N THR A 65 -10.66 2.69 6.16
CA THR A 65 -11.05 1.44 5.49
C THR A 65 -11.58 0.41 6.49
N VAL A 66 -10.88 0.20 7.61
CA VAL A 66 -11.31 -0.71 8.68
C VAL A 66 -12.61 -0.24 9.33
N TYR A 67 -12.76 1.08 9.54
CA TYR A 67 -14.01 1.65 10.04
C TYR A 67 -15.17 1.41 9.08
N MET A 68 -14.99 1.75 7.81
CA MET A 68 -16.04 1.57 6.80
C MET A 68 -16.39 0.10 6.60
N ASN A 69 -15.42 -0.79 6.62
CA ASN A 69 -15.65 -2.22 6.50
C ASN A 69 -16.54 -2.77 7.61
N ARG A 70 -16.26 -2.43 8.88
CA ARG A 70 -16.99 -2.98 10.05
C ARG A 70 -18.23 -2.20 10.43
N TYR A 71 -18.19 -0.87 10.37
CA TYR A 71 -19.22 0.02 10.95
C TYR A 71 -19.82 0.97 9.93
N GLY A 72 -19.23 1.10 8.76
CA GLY A 72 -19.68 1.99 7.71
C GLY A 72 -21.05 1.59 7.18
N LYS A 73 -21.92 2.59 7.03
CA LYS A 73 -23.24 2.47 6.38
C LYS A 73 -23.26 3.41 5.17
N HIS A 74 -23.91 2.99 4.10
CA HIS A 74 -24.09 3.84 2.95
C HIS A 74 -25.24 4.85 3.20
N ASN A 75 -24.95 5.84 4.06
CA ASN A 75 -25.90 6.90 4.42
C ASN A 75 -25.24 8.29 4.27
N LEU A 76 -26.07 9.31 4.24
CA LEU A 76 -25.65 10.71 4.03
C LEU A 76 -24.57 11.14 5.04
N LEU A 77 -24.68 10.72 6.32
CA LEU A 77 -23.73 11.09 7.35
C LEU A 77 -22.31 10.60 7.01
N HIS A 78 -22.14 9.31 6.66
CA HIS A 78 -20.84 8.76 6.30
C HIS A 78 -20.30 9.37 5.00
N ILE A 79 -21.17 9.61 4.00
CA ILE A 79 -20.81 10.29 2.76
C ILE A 79 -20.25 11.68 3.09
N MET A 80 -20.96 12.49 3.88
CA MET A 80 -20.52 13.84 4.25
C MET A 80 -19.22 13.82 5.06
N ILE A 81 -19.05 12.89 6.01
CA ILE A 81 -17.83 12.78 6.80
C ILE A 81 -16.62 12.54 5.87
N MET A 82 -16.74 11.62 4.93
CA MET A 82 -15.65 11.31 4.00
C MET A 82 -15.39 12.45 3.01
N THR A 83 -16.44 12.98 2.37
CA THR A 83 -16.30 13.93 1.25
C THR A 83 -16.07 15.37 1.71
N VAL A 84 -16.74 15.82 2.78
CA VAL A 84 -16.69 17.23 3.22
C VAL A 84 -15.62 17.46 4.30
N PHE A 85 -15.41 16.48 5.18
CA PHE A 85 -14.50 16.70 6.32
C PHE A 85 -13.14 16.03 6.16
N GLN A 86 -13.05 14.83 5.56
CA GLN A 86 -11.78 14.13 5.44
C GLN A 86 -11.06 14.45 4.12
N MET A 87 -11.74 14.36 2.96
CA MET A 87 -11.10 14.59 1.66
C MET A 87 -10.41 15.95 1.53
N PRO A 88 -11.03 17.10 1.89
CA PRO A 88 -10.34 18.39 1.81
C PRO A 88 -9.09 18.44 2.68
N SER A 89 -9.13 17.80 3.87
CA SER A 89 -7.98 17.73 4.76
C SER A 89 -6.87 16.84 4.21
N LEU A 90 -7.23 15.75 3.52
CA LEU A 90 -6.26 14.89 2.83
C LEU A 90 -5.60 15.63 1.66
N VAL A 91 -6.37 16.37 0.87
CA VAL A 91 -5.83 17.21 -0.21
C VAL A 91 -4.91 18.28 0.35
N PHE A 92 -5.32 18.96 1.43
CA PHE A 92 -4.49 19.96 2.09
C PHE A 92 -3.21 19.33 2.68
N MET A 93 -3.32 18.16 3.30
CA MET A 93 -2.17 17.40 3.81
C MET A 93 -1.20 17.04 2.68
N ALA A 94 -1.70 16.52 1.55
CA ALA A 94 -0.90 16.17 0.38
C ALA A 94 -0.24 17.39 -0.27
N ALA A 95 -0.97 18.51 -0.41
CA ALA A 95 -0.45 19.74 -0.98
C ALA A 95 0.69 20.37 -0.14
N ASN A 96 0.79 20.02 1.14
CA ASN A 96 1.84 20.47 2.05
C ASN A 96 2.94 19.41 2.25
N VAL A 97 3.01 18.39 1.41
CA VAL A 97 4.17 17.50 1.30
C VAL A 97 5.18 18.15 0.35
N SER A 98 6.41 18.31 0.81
CA SER A 98 7.51 18.90 0.04
C SER A 98 8.85 18.30 0.46
N SER A 99 9.89 18.51 -0.31
CA SER A 99 11.27 18.14 0.06
C SER A 99 11.73 18.88 1.33
N ASP A 100 11.27 20.12 1.53
CA ASP A 100 11.47 20.87 2.79
C ASP A 100 10.25 20.78 3.69
N MET A 101 10.08 19.59 4.31
CA MET A 101 9.01 19.35 5.26
C MET A 101 9.15 20.18 6.56
N GLU A 102 10.28 20.81 6.83
CA GLU A 102 10.41 21.63 8.05
C GLU A 102 9.53 22.87 7.99
N GLU A 103 9.39 23.51 6.84
CA GLU A 103 8.48 24.64 6.67
C GLU A 103 7.02 24.21 6.66
N SER A 104 6.69 23.18 5.90
CA SER A 104 5.31 22.74 5.68
C SER A 104 4.77 21.82 6.79
N TRP A 105 5.64 21.33 7.70
CA TRP A 105 5.27 20.33 8.72
C TRP A 105 4.09 20.74 9.60
N THR A 106 4.01 22.00 9.97
CA THR A 106 2.91 22.49 10.83
C THR A 106 1.57 22.37 10.09
N ALA A 107 1.50 22.76 8.82
CA ALA A 107 0.30 22.67 8.00
C ALA A 107 -0.10 21.20 7.79
N PHE A 108 0.86 20.35 7.43
CA PHE A 108 0.68 18.90 7.30
C PHE A 108 0.14 18.28 8.58
N THR A 109 0.73 18.60 9.72
CA THR A 109 0.39 18.03 11.02
C THR A 109 -0.99 18.51 11.52
N LEU A 110 -1.38 19.75 11.24
CA LEU A 110 -2.73 20.25 11.57
C LEU A 110 -3.82 19.54 10.75
N ALA A 111 -3.60 19.28 9.47
CA ALA A 111 -4.51 18.47 8.66
C ALA A 111 -4.60 17.03 9.17
N LEU A 112 -3.46 16.44 9.54
CA LEU A 112 -3.38 15.12 10.13
C LEU A 112 -4.13 15.02 11.47
N LEU A 113 -3.99 16.05 12.31
CA LEU A 113 -4.74 16.16 13.58
C LEU A 113 -6.24 16.22 13.32
N TRP A 114 -6.68 17.04 12.35
CA TRP A 114 -8.08 17.16 12.00
C TRP A 114 -8.67 15.80 11.57
N ILE A 115 -7.98 15.07 10.69
CA ILE A 115 -8.41 13.75 10.25
C ILE A 115 -8.47 12.77 11.42
N ALA A 116 -7.46 12.75 12.29
CA ALA A 116 -7.44 11.88 13.46
C ALA A 116 -8.60 12.15 14.43
N VAL A 117 -8.96 13.42 14.63
CA VAL A 117 -10.13 13.82 15.43
C VAL A 117 -11.43 13.33 14.76
N ILE A 118 -11.59 13.53 13.46
CA ILE A 118 -12.78 13.04 12.74
C ILE A 118 -12.89 11.52 12.85
N GLN A 119 -11.80 10.78 12.67
CA GLN A 119 -11.80 9.33 12.83
C GLN A 119 -12.17 8.91 14.27
N PHE A 120 -11.65 9.62 15.29
CA PHE A 120 -12.04 9.36 16.68
C PHE A 120 -13.54 9.59 16.90
N LEU A 121 -14.11 10.66 16.36
CA LEU A 121 -15.55 10.95 16.43
C LEU A 121 -16.39 9.89 15.70
N GLN A 122 -15.94 9.38 14.54
CA GLN A 122 -16.59 8.26 13.86
C GLN A 122 -16.65 7.00 14.74
N TYR A 123 -15.55 6.63 15.39
CA TYR A 123 -15.56 5.50 16.33
C TYR A 123 -16.44 5.78 17.56
N THR A 124 -16.55 7.02 18.02
CA THR A 124 -17.46 7.42 19.11
C THR A 124 -18.92 7.26 18.67
N TYR A 125 -19.23 7.66 17.44
CA TYR A 125 -20.55 7.42 16.86
C TYR A 125 -20.85 5.92 16.75
N ALA A 126 -19.94 5.11 16.20
CA ALA A 126 -20.10 3.67 16.13
C ALA A 126 -20.32 3.03 17.51
N TYR A 127 -19.62 3.50 18.54
CA TYR A 127 -19.79 3.05 19.92
C TYR A 127 -21.24 3.28 20.42
N SER A 128 -21.83 4.44 20.11
CA SER A 128 -23.19 4.77 20.49
C SER A 128 -24.25 3.92 19.79
N GLN A 129 -23.94 3.44 18.56
CA GLN A 129 -24.85 2.61 17.77
C GLN A 129 -24.79 1.12 18.17
N ASN A 130 -23.67 0.64 18.69
CA ASN A 130 -23.45 -0.79 19.00
C ASN A 130 -23.76 -1.12 20.48
N LYS A 131 -24.87 -0.62 21.04
CA LYS A 131 -25.23 -0.77 22.45
C LYS A 131 -25.39 -2.23 22.92
N HIS A 132 -25.83 -3.10 22.02
CA HIS A 132 -26.18 -4.49 22.33
C HIS A 132 -25.04 -5.48 22.12
N SER A 133 -23.90 -5.09 21.54
CA SER A 133 -22.75 -5.95 21.29
C SER A 133 -21.56 -5.55 22.16
N GLU A 134 -21.30 -6.37 23.19
CA GLU A 134 -20.16 -6.14 24.08
C GLU A 134 -18.80 -6.23 23.34
N TYR A 135 -18.66 -7.21 22.45
CA TYR A 135 -17.44 -7.38 21.65
C TYR A 135 -17.17 -6.19 20.73
N ASN A 136 -18.19 -5.70 20.02
CA ASN A 136 -18.07 -4.48 19.19
C ASN A 136 -17.66 -3.29 20.04
N ARG A 137 -18.33 -3.06 21.18
CA ARG A 137 -18.01 -1.94 22.06
C ARG A 137 -16.60 -2.01 22.64
N LYS A 138 -16.12 -3.21 22.97
CA LYS A 138 -14.75 -3.43 23.43
C LYS A 138 -13.76 -3.06 22.33
N LEU A 139 -13.93 -3.61 21.13
CA LEU A 139 -13.06 -3.34 20.00
C LEU A 139 -13.04 -1.86 19.61
N ILE A 140 -14.21 -1.20 19.56
CA ILE A 140 -14.31 0.24 19.30
C ILE A 140 -13.52 1.05 20.33
N ARG A 141 -13.64 0.72 21.63
CA ARG A 141 -12.86 1.40 22.69
C ARG A 141 -11.36 1.21 22.51
N ASP A 142 -10.92 0.06 22.07
CA ASP A 142 -9.51 -0.19 21.85
C ASP A 142 -8.97 0.62 20.66
N PHE A 143 -9.73 0.75 19.58
CA PHE A 143 -9.40 1.70 18.50
C PHE A 143 -9.42 3.17 18.96
N GLN A 144 -10.40 3.55 19.79
CA GLN A 144 -10.45 4.91 20.36
C GLN A 144 -9.21 5.23 21.21
N LYS A 145 -8.73 4.28 22.01
CA LYS A 145 -7.49 4.47 22.80
C LYS A 145 -6.28 4.72 21.91
N LEU A 146 -6.13 3.94 20.82
CA LEU A 146 -5.04 4.14 19.87
C LEU A 146 -5.13 5.50 19.17
N LEU A 147 -6.33 5.89 18.73
CA LEU A 147 -6.56 7.19 18.11
C LEU A 147 -6.30 8.35 19.11
N PHE A 148 -6.69 8.18 20.37
CA PHE A 148 -6.44 9.17 21.40
C PHE A 148 -4.95 9.36 21.66
N VAL A 149 -4.19 8.26 21.82
CA VAL A 149 -2.73 8.33 21.97
C VAL A 149 -2.08 9.01 20.75
N ARG A 150 -2.55 8.71 19.54
CA ARG A 150 -2.11 9.37 18.32
C ARG A 150 -2.38 10.86 18.33
N ILE A 151 -3.60 11.28 18.68
CA ILE A 151 -3.98 12.70 18.77
C ILE A 151 -3.07 13.45 19.76
N ILE A 152 -2.81 12.86 20.93
CA ILE A 152 -1.88 13.45 21.90
C ILE A 152 -0.47 13.56 21.30
N GLY A 153 0.03 12.50 20.67
CA GLY A 153 1.35 12.51 20.04
C GLY A 153 1.48 13.60 18.97
N ILE A 154 0.45 13.78 18.13
CA ILE A 154 0.39 14.82 17.10
C ILE A 154 0.38 16.21 17.77
N ILE A 155 -0.43 16.43 18.80
CA ILE A 155 -0.48 17.72 19.52
C ILE A 155 0.88 18.04 20.14
N VAL A 156 1.51 17.09 20.83
CA VAL A 156 2.83 17.29 21.44
C VAL A 156 3.88 17.60 20.38
N SER A 157 3.82 16.95 19.21
CA SER A 157 4.77 17.18 18.12
C SER A 157 4.73 18.62 17.58
N LEU A 158 3.59 19.31 17.66
CA LEU A 158 3.47 20.71 17.24
C LEU A 158 4.31 21.69 18.08
N PHE A 159 4.67 21.30 19.30
CA PHE A 159 5.48 22.12 20.21
C PHE A 159 6.97 21.79 20.17
N LEU A 160 7.37 20.80 19.39
CA LEU A 160 8.77 20.40 19.24
C LEU A 160 9.45 21.11 18.05
N PRO A 161 10.73 21.45 18.15
CA PRO A 161 11.49 22.04 17.06
C PRO A 161 12.08 20.97 16.11
N GLY A 162 12.36 21.38 14.87
CA GLY A 162 13.16 20.62 13.90
C GLY A 162 12.69 19.18 13.66
N THR A 163 13.61 18.29 13.42
CA THR A 163 13.34 16.87 13.08
C THR A 163 12.67 16.08 14.21
N SER A 164 12.80 16.52 15.47
CA SER A 164 12.20 15.81 16.62
C SER A 164 10.67 15.73 16.54
N ARG A 165 10.00 16.73 15.98
CA ARG A 165 8.54 16.71 15.76
C ARG A 165 8.12 15.66 14.75
N ILE A 166 8.92 15.44 13.70
CA ILE A 166 8.70 14.44 12.65
C ILE A 166 8.83 13.03 13.25
N LEU A 167 9.91 12.80 14.00
CA LEU A 167 10.17 11.52 14.66
C LEU A 167 9.08 11.17 15.68
N LEU A 168 8.62 12.13 16.49
CA LEU A 168 7.56 11.88 17.46
C LEU A 168 6.23 11.52 16.77
N THR A 169 5.89 12.23 15.70
CA THR A 169 4.69 11.90 14.90
C THR A 169 4.81 10.49 14.33
N GLY A 170 5.92 10.16 13.67
CA GLY A 170 6.17 8.82 13.13
C GLY A 170 6.09 7.73 14.20
N PHE A 171 6.70 7.95 15.35
CA PHE A 171 6.63 7.04 16.49
C PHE A 171 5.20 6.81 16.97
N GLY A 172 4.37 7.87 17.07
CA GLY A 172 2.96 7.76 17.43
C GLY A 172 2.16 6.90 16.43
N PHE A 173 2.44 7.01 15.14
CA PHE A 173 1.82 6.18 14.12
C PHE A 173 2.29 4.72 14.17
N ILE A 174 3.59 4.48 14.35
CA ILE A 174 4.14 3.13 14.52
C ILE A 174 3.53 2.46 15.76
N LEU A 175 3.45 3.16 16.89
CA LEU A 175 2.78 2.65 18.08
C LEU A 175 1.31 2.32 17.83
N SER A 176 0.61 3.13 17.05
CA SER A 176 -0.78 2.87 16.68
C SER A 176 -0.91 1.61 15.81
N ILE A 177 0.01 1.39 14.87
CA ILE A 177 0.06 0.19 14.03
C ILE A 177 0.34 -1.05 14.90
N LEU A 178 1.41 -1.02 15.67
CA LEU A 178 1.80 -2.15 16.54
C LEU A 178 0.76 -2.41 17.64
N GLY A 179 0.11 -1.35 18.13
CA GLY A 179 -0.92 -1.41 19.15
C GLY A 179 -2.10 -2.30 18.79
N THR A 180 -2.47 -2.37 17.50
CA THR A 180 -3.55 -3.25 17.03
C THR A 180 -3.24 -4.73 17.25
N SER A 181 -1.97 -5.12 17.28
CA SER A 181 -1.56 -6.51 17.54
C SER A 181 -1.97 -7.01 18.92
N PHE A 182 -2.07 -6.10 19.91
CA PHE A 182 -2.47 -6.47 21.29
C PHE A 182 -3.94 -6.89 21.40
N PHE A 183 -4.80 -6.45 20.49
CA PHE A 183 -6.22 -6.83 20.48
C PHE A 183 -6.64 -7.64 19.26
N ARG A 184 -5.68 -8.30 18.60
CA ARG A 184 -5.94 -9.18 17.46
C ARG A 184 -7.00 -10.25 17.75
N LYS A 185 -7.01 -10.81 18.99
CA LYS A 185 -8.01 -11.79 19.43
C LYS A 185 -9.42 -11.19 19.53
N ASP A 186 -9.55 -9.92 19.88
CA ASP A 186 -10.83 -9.25 19.94
C ASP A 186 -11.29 -8.84 18.52
N MET A 187 -10.35 -8.50 17.62
CA MET A 187 -10.65 -8.28 16.20
C MET A 187 -11.22 -9.53 15.53
N ALA A 188 -10.73 -10.72 15.87
CA ALA A 188 -11.25 -11.98 15.33
C ALA A 188 -12.70 -12.30 15.79
N LYS A 189 -13.15 -11.74 16.92
CA LYS A 189 -14.54 -11.86 17.41
C LYS A 189 -15.52 -10.93 16.68
N VAL A 190 -14.99 -9.90 16.02
CA VAL A 190 -15.73 -8.97 15.17
C VAL A 190 -15.06 -9.04 13.80
N PRO A 191 -15.37 -10.07 13.00
CA PRO A 191 -14.68 -10.33 11.76
C PRO A 191 -14.83 -9.16 10.78
N ILE A 192 -13.86 -9.02 9.90
CA ILE A 192 -13.88 -8.08 8.79
C ILE A 192 -14.57 -8.77 7.60
N ASN A 193 -15.26 -8.01 6.77
CA ASN A 193 -15.71 -8.49 5.47
C ASN A 193 -14.46 -8.58 4.56
N LEU A 194 -13.97 -9.79 4.36
CA LEU A 194 -12.70 -10.02 3.68
C LEU A 194 -12.73 -9.64 2.19
N PRO A 195 -13.78 -10.02 1.41
CA PRO A 195 -13.89 -9.58 0.01
C PRO A 195 -13.85 -8.06 -0.14
N HIS A 196 -14.64 -7.33 0.64
CA HIS A 196 -14.63 -5.87 0.63
C HIS A 196 -13.24 -5.28 1.00
N LEU A 197 -12.51 -5.90 1.93
CA LEU A 197 -11.16 -5.45 2.27
C LEU A 197 -10.19 -5.70 1.11
N ILE A 198 -10.22 -6.89 0.50
CA ILE A 198 -9.37 -7.22 -0.66
C ILE A 198 -9.63 -6.24 -1.80
N GLU A 199 -10.90 -5.97 -2.12
CA GLU A 199 -11.27 -5.01 -3.14
C GLU A 199 -10.67 -3.62 -2.87
N ARG A 200 -10.76 -3.11 -1.64
CA ARG A 200 -10.19 -1.81 -1.24
C ARG A 200 -8.66 -1.79 -1.34
N LEU A 201 -7.99 -2.86 -0.90
CA LEU A 201 -6.53 -2.99 -0.97
C LEU A 201 -6.04 -3.06 -2.42
N THR A 202 -6.77 -3.80 -3.26
CA THR A 202 -6.49 -3.90 -4.70
C THR A 202 -6.66 -2.54 -5.39
N LEU A 203 -7.71 -1.79 -5.08
CA LEU A 203 -7.92 -0.45 -5.62
C LEU A 203 -6.78 0.50 -5.28
N LEU A 204 -6.32 0.54 -4.02
CA LEU A 204 -5.19 1.39 -3.65
C LEU A 204 -3.88 0.93 -4.31
N THR A 205 -3.71 -0.38 -4.53
CA THR A 205 -2.56 -0.91 -5.26
C THR A 205 -2.59 -0.51 -6.74
N ILE A 206 -3.76 -0.57 -7.38
CA ILE A 206 -3.95 -0.09 -8.77
C ILE A 206 -3.64 1.41 -8.86
N ILE A 207 -4.07 2.19 -7.86
CA ILE A 207 -3.76 3.63 -7.76
C ILE A 207 -2.24 3.84 -7.68
N THR A 208 -1.54 3.08 -6.83
CA THR A 208 -0.08 3.17 -6.70
C THR A 208 0.65 2.77 -8.00
N LEU A 209 0.16 1.75 -8.69
CA LEU A 209 0.66 1.37 -10.02
C LEU A 209 0.33 2.43 -11.08
N GLY A 210 -0.78 3.16 -10.93
CA GLY A 210 -1.12 4.31 -11.76
C GLY A 210 -0.08 5.42 -11.67
N GLU A 211 0.46 5.70 -10.49
CA GLU A 211 1.56 6.64 -10.30
C GLU A 211 2.84 6.16 -11.00
N MET A 212 3.17 4.88 -10.86
CA MET A 212 4.29 4.27 -11.59
C MET A 212 4.08 4.34 -13.11
N LEU A 213 2.83 4.21 -13.59
CA LEU A 213 2.50 4.38 -15.00
C LEU A 213 2.70 5.83 -15.45
N MET A 214 2.38 6.82 -14.62
CA MET A 214 2.63 8.23 -14.92
C MET A 214 4.13 8.52 -15.06
N ALA A 215 4.96 8.03 -14.14
CA ALA A 215 6.42 8.12 -14.26
C ALA A 215 6.94 7.44 -15.53
N ALA A 216 6.38 6.27 -15.90
CA ALA A 216 6.73 5.59 -17.14
C ALA A 216 6.30 6.37 -18.40
N ALA A 217 5.21 7.14 -18.34
CA ALA A 217 4.68 7.90 -19.47
C ALA A 217 5.63 9.00 -19.96
N ASP A 218 6.47 9.55 -19.08
CA ASP A 218 7.47 10.57 -19.43
C ASP A 218 8.49 10.08 -20.47
N PHE A 219 8.69 8.75 -20.54
CA PHE A 219 9.57 8.13 -21.56
C PHE A 219 8.90 7.99 -22.93
N PHE A 220 7.59 8.29 -23.04
CA PHE A 220 6.84 8.22 -24.31
C PHE A 220 6.73 9.58 -25.01
N GLU A 221 7.30 10.65 -24.44
CA GLU A 221 7.47 11.91 -25.15
C GLU A 221 8.32 11.68 -26.42
N ILE A 222 7.97 12.33 -27.53
CA ILE A 222 8.58 12.09 -28.86
C ILE A 222 10.11 12.18 -28.80
N GLU A 223 10.64 13.13 -28.01
CA GLU A 223 12.08 13.37 -27.88
C GLU A 223 12.83 12.28 -27.11
N LYS A 224 12.13 11.57 -26.21
CA LYS A 224 12.69 10.53 -25.32
C LYS A 224 12.35 9.11 -25.76
N PHE A 225 11.40 8.98 -26.70
CA PHE A 225 10.85 7.67 -27.08
C PHE A 225 11.90 6.73 -27.67
N SER A 226 11.95 5.55 -27.13
CA SER A 226 12.88 4.50 -27.57
C SER A 226 12.32 3.10 -27.23
N ILE A 227 13.02 2.05 -27.63
CA ILE A 227 12.66 0.68 -27.22
C ILE A 227 12.69 0.51 -25.70
N TYR A 228 13.52 1.27 -24.99
CA TYR A 228 13.59 1.24 -23.52
C TYR A 228 12.33 1.79 -22.88
N SER A 229 11.63 2.75 -23.50
CA SER A 229 10.32 3.23 -23.05
C SER A 229 9.30 2.09 -22.97
N VAL A 230 9.30 1.23 -23.99
CA VAL A 230 8.43 0.05 -24.02
C VAL A 230 8.84 -0.98 -22.96
N LEU A 231 10.13 -1.16 -22.71
CA LEU A 231 10.62 -2.04 -21.64
C LEU A 231 10.21 -1.55 -20.26
N ILE A 232 10.30 -0.24 -20.01
CA ILE A 232 9.85 0.38 -18.76
C ILE A 232 8.34 0.16 -18.55
N LEU A 233 7.53 0.36 -19.59
CA LEU A 233 6.10 0.08 -19.51
C LEU A 233 5.82 -1.39 -19.18
N PHE A 234 6.60 -2.32 -19.74
CA PHE A 234 6.45 -3.74 -19.42
C PHE A 234 6.81 -4.07 -17.98
N GLN A 235 7.67 -3.32 -17.29
CA GLN A 235 7.89 -3.47 -15.84
C GLN A 235 6.59 -3.21 -15.07
N VAL A 236 5.91 -2.11 -15.37
CA VAL A 236 4.64 -1.76 -14.70
C VAL A 236 3.57 -2.83 -14.97
N VAL A 237 3.42 -3.25 -16.24
CA VAL A 237 2.46 -4.29 -16.63
C VAL A 237 2.76 -5.61 -15.95
N ALA A 238 4.03 -6.00 -15.86
CA ALA A 238 4.43 -7.24 -15.22
C ALA A 238 4.14 -7.25 -13.71
N LEU A 239 4.44 -6.14 -13.00
CA LEU A 239 4.11 -6.01 -11.58
C LEU A 239 2.59 -6.05 -11.33
N PHE A 240 1.81 -5.42 -12.21
CA PHE A 240 0.34 -5.50 -12.18
C PHE A 240 -0.16 -6.93 -12.35
N LEU A 241 0.34 -7.66 -13.38
CA LEU A 241 -0.03 -9.06 -13.62
C LEU A 241 0.38 -9.97 -12.45
N PHE A 242 1.55 -9.71 -11.85
CA PHE A 242 1.99 -10.42 -10.66
C PHE A 242 1.02 -10.23 -9.50
N TYR A 243 0.61 -8.99 -9.24
CA TYR A 243 -0.31 -8.67 -8.16
C TYR A 243 -1.70 -9.31 -8.37
N ILE A 244 -2.26 -9.19 -9.57
CA ILE A 244 -3.57 -9.79 -9.90
C ILE A 244 -3.52 -11.32 -9.77
N ALA A 245 -2.42 -11.97 -10.18
CA ALA A 245 -2.30 -13.42 -10.06
C ALA A 245 -2.49 -13.90 -8.63
N GLU A 246 -2.06 -13.12 -7.63
CA GLU A 246 -2.30 -13.44 -6.21
C GLU A 246 -3.71 -13.03 -5.77
N PHE A 247 -4.05 -11.75 -5.89
CA PHE A 247 -5.21 -11.18 -5.20
C PHE A 247 -6.54 -11.46 -5.87
N ASP A 248 -6.58 -11.64 -7.19
CA ASP A 248 -7.79 -11.99 -7.93
C ASP A 248 -7.94 -13.51 -8.12
N HIS A 249 -6.84 -14.25 -8.13
CA HIS A 249 -6.88 -15.65 -8.52
C HIS A 249 -6.45 -16.65 -7.45
N ALA A 250 -5.41 -16.36 -6.68
CA ALA A 250 -4.85 -17.32 -5.73
C ALA A 250 -5.51 -17.26 -4.35
N ILE A 251 -5.91 -16.09 -3.86
CA ILE A 251 -6.52 -15.91 -2.53
C ILE A 251 -7.90 -16.56 -2.45
N GLU A 252 -8.21 -17.12 -1.26
CA GLU A 252 -9.53 -17.64 -0.90
C GLU A 252 -10.32 -16.54 -0.17
N GLU A 253 -11.24 -15.89 -0.86
CA GLU A 253 -12.00 -14.75 -0.33
C GLU A 253 -13.00 -15.13 0.76
N ASN A 254 -13.48 -16.37 0.76
CA ASN A 254 -14.52 -16.85 1.66
C ASN A 254 -13.98 -17.46 2.97
N LEU A 255 -12.79 -17.03 3.42
CA LEU A 255 -12.21 -17.51 4.66
C LEU A 255 -12.96 -16.94 5.87
N PRO A 256 -13.40 -17.80 6.82
CA PRO A 256 -14.12 -17.35 7.99
C PRO A 256 -13.22 -16.67 9.02
N CYS A 257 -13.78 -15.75 9.78
CA CYS A 257 -13.19 -15.18 11.00
C CYS A 257 -11.81 -14.54 10.86
N GLN A 258 -11.59 -13.76 9.81
CA GLN A 258 -10.33 -13.05 9.62
C GLN A 258 -10.31 -11.68 10.32
N SER A 259 -9.18 -11.35 10.95
CA SER A 259 -8.96 -10.02 11.54
C SER A 259 -8.68 -8.94 10.47
N GLY A 260 -8.20 -9.34 9.30
CA GLY A 260 -7.74 -8.49 8.22
C GLY A 260 -6.41 -7.75 8.49
N ALA A 261 -5.89 -7.84 9.71
CA ALA A 261 -4.71 -7.06 10.10
C ALA A 261 -3.44 -7.48 9.35
N GLU A 262 -3.20 -8.78 9.17
CA GLU A 262 -2.03 -9.29 8.44
C GLU A 262 -2.08 -8.86 6.98
N LEU A 263 -3.23 -8.99 6.35
CA LEU A 263 -3.45 -8.56 4.97
C LEU A 263 -3.13 -7.06 4.78
N ILE A 264 -3.63 -6.22 5.68
CA ILE A 264 -3.36 -4.78 5.67
C ILE A 264 -1.86 -4.51 5.85
N TYR A 265 -1.20 -5.15 6.83
CA TYR A 265 0.21 -4.86 7.12
C TYR A 265 1.15 -5.35 6.02
N ASN A 266 0.82 -6.46 5.37
CA ASN A 266 1.58 -6.93 4.22
C ASN A 266 1.47 -5.95 3.04
N HIS A 267 0.33 -5.25 2.89
CA HIS A 267 0.19 -4.24 1.84
C HIS A 267 1.02 -2.97 2.09
N TYR A 268 1.44 -2.67 3.32
CA TYR A 268 2.44 -1.61 3.54
C TYR A 268 3.74 -1.91 2.77
N PHE A 269 4.18 -3.17 2.78
CA PHE A 269 5.36 -3.58 2.00
C PHE A 269 5.10 -3.49 0.49
N VAL A 270 3.90 -3.89 0.03
CA VAL A 270 3.51 -3.78 -1.39
C VAL A 270 3.58 -2.33 -1.85
N TRP A 271 2.89 -1.42 -1.18
CA TRP A 271 2.83 -0.02 -1.59
C TRP A 271 4.15 0.71 -1.41
N PHE A 272 4.88 0.44 -0.34
CA PHE A 272 6.21 1.01 -0.13
C PHE A 272 7.18 0.53 -1.22
N GLY A 273 7.13 -0.75 -1.55
CA GLY A 273 7.93 -1.33 -2.63
C GLY A 273 7.63 -0.71 -4.00
N LEU A 274 6.35 -0.59 -4.36
CA LEU A 274 5.93 0.05 -5.61
C LEU A 274 6.36 1.53 -5.67
N ASN A 275 6.23 2.26 -4.54
CA ASN A 275 6.70 3.65 -4.47
C ASN A 275 8.21 3.77 -4.72
N LEU A 276 9.04 2.88 -4.14
CA LEU A 276 10.48 2.88 -4.41
C LEU A 276 10.80 2.58 -5.87
N CYS A 277 10.06 1.66 -6.51
CA CYS A 277 10.19 1.42 -7.94
C CYS A 277 9.76 2.64 -8.77
N THR A 278 8.72 3.36 -8.38
CA THR A 278 8.28 4.61 -9.03
C THR A 278 9.36 5.68 -8.96
N ILE A 279 9.93 5.91 -7.78
CA ILE A 279 11.03 6.88 -7.57
C ILE A 279 12.23 6.51 -8.45
N ASP A 280 12.57 5.21 -8.58
CA ASP A 280 13.67 4.80 -9.48
C ASP A 280 13.39 5.15 -10.95
N LEU A 281 12.13 5.04 -11.39
CA LEU A 281 11.77 5.41 -12.77
C LEU A 281 11.95 6.90 -13.03
N ASP A 282 11.67 7.79 -12.08
CA ASP A 282 11.88 9.23 -12.23
C ASP A 282 13.36 9.57 -12.53
N TYR A 283 14.28 8.72 -12.07
CA TYR A 283 15.73 8.85 -12.35
C TYR A 283 16.23 7.95 -13.49
N ALA A 284 15.37 7.26 -14.23
CA ALA A 284 15.83 6.26 -15.20
C ALA A 284 16.66 6.81 -16.37
N ASN A 285 16.63 8.12 -16.62
CA ASN A 285 17.48 8.81 -17.60
C ASN A 285 18.90 9.10 -17.08
N GLU A 286 19.14 8.95 -15.79
CA GLU A 286 20.44 9.19 -15.16
C GLU A 286 21.25 7.89 -15.06
N ALA A 287 22.56 8.00 -14.93
CA ALA A 287 23.40 6.82 -14.69
C ALA A 287 22.93 6.11 -13.40
N MET A 288 22.68 4.80 -13.52
CA MET A 288 22.04 4.09 -12.43
C MET A 288 22.88 4.01 -11.15
N GLY A 289 24.11 4.10 -11.04
CA GLY A 289 24.85 3.98 -9.80
C GLY A 289 24.38 2.87 -8.84
N VAL A 290 25.17 2.51 -7.87
CA VAL A 290 24.84 1.44 -6.89
C VAL A 290 23.54 1.74 -6.13
N SER A 291 23.35 3.00 -5.71
CA SER A 291 22.22 3.40 -4.86
C SER A 291 20.87 3.20 -5.54
N ARG A 292 20.78 3.52 -6.84
CA ARG A 292 19.55 3.33 -7.63
C ARG A 292 19.21 1.85 -7.81
N VAL A 293 20.22 1.03 -8.18
CA VAL A 293 20.00 -0.42 -8.32
C VAL A 293 19.54 -1.01 -6.99
N ILE A 294 20.13 -0.62 -5.87
CA ILE A 294 19.69 -1.07 -4.55
C ILE A 294 18.26 -0.61 -4.27
N MET A 295 17.89 0.63 -4.57
CA MET A 295 16.55 1.15 -4.35
C MET A 295 15.51 0.38 -5.17
N MET A 296 15.74 0.19 -6.46
CA MET A 296 14.85 -0.60 -7.34
C MET A 296 14.66 -2.03 -6.82
N PHE A 297 15.75 -2.74 -6.56
CA PHE A 297 15.65 -4.12 -6.08
C PHE A 297 15.13 -4.21 -4.65
N LEU A 298 15.40 -3.25 -3.78
CA LEU A 298 14.72 -3.16 -2.48
C LEU A 298 13.21 -2.96 -2.65
N GLY A 299 12.79 -2.11 -3.58
CA GLY A 299 11.38 -1.92 -3.92
C GLY A 299 10.73 -3.23 -4.39
N LEU A 300 11.35 -3.94 -5.33
CA LEU A 300 10.91 -5.25 -5.80
C LEU A 300 10.86 -6.29 -4.67
N PHE A 301 11.90 -6.34 -3.84
CA PHE A 301 11.93 -7.26 -2.68
C PHE A 301 10.76 -7.02 -1.73
N LEU A 302 10.49 -5.76 -1.38
CA LEU A 302 9.39 -5.41 -0.49
C LEU A 302 8.03 -5.72 -1.13
N PHE A 303 7.86 -5.42 -2.41
CA PHE A 303 6.65 -5.77 -3.15
C PHE A 303 6.38 -7.28 -3.12
N TYR A 304 7.36 -8.10 -3.49
CA TYR A 304 7.22 -9.56 -3.50
C TYR A 304 7.04 -10.13 -2.08
N LEU A 305 7.76 -9.59 -1.10
CA LEU A 305 7.61 -9.96 0.31
C LEU A 305 6.18 -9.70 0.78
N GLY A 306 5.63 -8.52 0.47
CA GLY A 306 4.27 -8.14 0.81
C GLY A 306 3.22 -9.06 0.16
N VAL A 307 3.40 -9.41 -1.11
CA VAL A 307 2.50 -10.34 -1.81
C VAL A 307 2.62 -11.75 -1.23
N PHE A 308 3.82 -12.32 -1.14
CA PHE A 308 4.03 -13.71 -0.68
C PHE A 308 3.66 -13.94 0.78
N ASN A 309 3.78 -12.94 1.64
CA ASN A 309 3.33 -13.08 3.03
C ASN A 309 1.82 -13.29 3.16
N ASN A 310 1.03 -12.96 2.13
CA ASN A 310 -0.41 -13.22 2.10
C ASN A 310 -0.76 -14.63 1.61
N ALA A 311 0.21 -15.40 1.14
CA ALA A 311 -0.03 -16.75 0.59
C ALA A 311 -0.64 -17.76 1.60
N HIS A 312 -0.63 -17.44 2.89
CA HIS A 312 -1.37 -18.23 3.89
C HIS A 312 -2.91 -18.12 3.73
N LEU A 313 -3.38 -17.08 3.01
CA LEU A 313 -4.79 -16.90 2.64
C LEU A 313 -5.14 -17.57 1.31
N ASN A 314 -4.18 -18.17 0.61
CA ASN A 314 -4.40 -18.78 -0.69
C ASN A 314 -5.24 -20.05 -0.61
N LYS A 315 -5.97 -20.32 -1.68
CA LYS A 315 -6.62 -21.59 -1.94
C LYS A 315 -5.63 -22.74 -1.70
N LYS A 316 -6.08 -23.84 -1.17
CA LYS A 316 -5.21 -25.00 -0.85
C LYS A 316 -4.36 -25.47 -2.03
N THR A 317 -4.85 -25.29 -3.25
CA THR A 317 -4.16 -25.62 -4.49
C THR A 317 -3.05 -24.62 -4.84
N HIS A 318 -3.10 -23.39 -4.34
CA HIS A 318 -2.19 -22.30 -4.69
C HIS A 318 -1.18 -21.97 -3.57
N GLN A 319 -0.96 -22.90 -2.64
CA GLN A 319 0.04 -22.73 -1.59
C GLN A 319 1.45 -22.69 -2.17
N LEU A 320 2.24 -21.70 -1.75
CA LEU A 320 3.63 -21.55 -2.19
C LEU A 320 4.47 -22.78 -1.85
N ASN A 321 5.34 -23.17 -2.76
CA ASN A 321 6.21 -24.32 -2.59
C ASN A 321 7.66 -24.02 -3.01
N LYS A 322 8.58 -24.90 -2.60
CA LYS A 322 10.00 -24.75 -2.90
C LYS A 322 10.34 -24.74 -4.40
N LYS A 323 9.49 -25.38 -5.24
CA LYS A 323 9.68 -25.44 -6.70
C LYS A 323 9.43 -24.10 -7.37
N LEU A 324 8.63 -23.23 -6.73
CA LEU A 324 8.43 -21.85 -7.16
C LEU A 324 9.49 -20.93 -6.53
N ILE A 325 9.66 -21.00 -5.19
CA ILE A 325 10.49 -20.03 -4.46
C ILE A 325 11.97 -20.12 -4.87
N PHE A 326 12.50 -21.32 -5.07
CA PHE A 326 13.91 -21.48 -5.42
C PHE A 326 14.29 -20.81 -6.78
N PRO A 327 13.62 -21.10 -7.91
CA PRO A 327 13.91 -20.40 -9.17
C PRO A 327 13.60 -18.92 -9.11
N PHE A 328 12.58 -18.50 -8.35
CA PHE A 328 12.25 -17.09 -8.15
C PHE A 328 13.40 -16.34 -7.49
N VAL A 329 13.91 -16.82 -6.36
CA VAL A 329 15.06 -16.21 -5.65
C VAL A 329 16.31 -16.23 -6.53
N LEU A 330 16.53 -17.29 -7.30
CA LEU A 330 17.67 -17.36 -8.24
C LEU A 330 17.59 -16.27 -9.31
N VAL A 331 16.41 -16.08 -9.95
CA VAL A 331 16.19 -15.01 -10.95
C VAL A 331 16.42 -13.64 -10.31
N TYR A 332 15.89 -13.41 -9.12
CA TYR A 332 16.08 -12.15 -8.39
C TYR A 332 17.59 -11.87 -8.14
N LEU A 333 18.35 -12.85 -7.62
CA LEU A 333 19.77 -12.69 -7.33
C LEU A 333 20.60 -12.50 -8.61
N LEU A 334 20.28 -13.19 -9.69
CA LEU A 334 20.91 -12.98 -11.00
C LEU A 334 20.57 -11.60 -11.56
N GLY A 335 19.34 -11.16 -11.41
CA GLY A 335 18.87 -9.85 -11.85
C GLY A 335 19.61 -8.70 -11.16
N ILE A 336 19.63 -8.68 -9.83
CA ILE A 336 20.37 -7.63 -9.10
C ILE A 336 21.87 -7.67 -9.41
N SER A 337 22.48 -8.85 -9.50
CA SER A 337 23.91 -8.98 -9.80
C SER A 337 24.25 -8.46 -11.21
N SER A 338 23.41 -8.80 -12.22
CA SER A 338 23.59 -8.34 -13.58
C SER A 338 23.39 -6.83 -13.71
N THR A 339 22.34 -6.30 -13.07
CA THR A 339 22.06 -4.86 -13.08
C THR A 339 23.15 -4.07 -12.36
N LEU A 340 23.68 -4.57 -11.23
CA LEU A 340 24.85 -3.97 -10.56
C LEU A 340 26.12 -4.01 -11.41
N PHE A 341 26.34 -5.10 -12.14
CA PHE A 341 27.51 -5.20 -13.01
C PHE A 341 27.46 -4.15 -14.15
N PHE A 342 26.29 -3.90 -14.71
CA PHE A 342 26.07 -2.94 -15.78
C PHE A 342 25.54 -1.58 -15.33
N GLN A 343 25.62 -1.21 -14.07
CA GLN A 343 25.00 -0.03 -13.45
C GLN A 343 25.30 1.32 -14.16
N TYR A 344 26.45 1.45 -14.82
CA TYR A 344 26.84 2.63 -15.59
C TYR A 344 26.37 2.60 -17.05
N ASN A 345 25.80 1.50 -17.51
CA ASN A 345 25.21 1.36 -18.84
C ASN A 345 23.68 1.33 -18.72
N VAL A 346 23.07 2.51 -18.71
CA VAL A 346 21.62 2.69 -18.49
C VAL A 346 20.78 1.77 -19.38
N PRO A 347 20.98 1.68 -20.70
CA PRO A 347 20.25 0.77 -21.58
C PRO A 347 20.30 -0.69 -21.13
N VAL A 348 21.48 -1.19 -20.83
CA VAL A 348 21.70 -2.59 -20.44
C VAL A 348 21.08 -2.86 -19.05
N SER A 349 21.18 -1.91 -18.12
CA SER A 349 20.57 -2.02 -16.80
C SER A 349 19.05 -2.10 -16.88
N ILE A 350 18.40 -1.28 -17.72
CA ILE A 350 16.95 -1.36 -17.97
C ILE A 350 16.57 -2.74 -18.52
N ILE A 351 17.34 -3.29 -19.45
CA ILE A 351 17.07 -4.63 -20.02
C ILE A 351 17.11 -5.70 -18.91
N PHE A 352 18.19 -5.74 -18.08
CA PHE A 352 18.29 -6.76 -17.03
C PHE A 352 17.22 -6.59 -15.96
N CYS A 353 16.89 -5.38 -15.54
CA CYS A 353 15.82 -5.10 -14.62
C CYS A 353 14.47 -5.60 -15.18
N THR A 354 14.13 -5.22 -16.42
CA THR A 354 12.89 -5.63 -17.08
C THR A 354 12.81 -7.14 -17.23
N LEU A 355 13.88 -7.79 -17.69
CA LEU A 355 13.93 -9.25 -17.82
C LEU A 355 13.71 -9.95 -16.48
N THR A 356 14.29 -9.42 -15.40
CA THR A 356 14.09 -9.98 -14.06
C THR A 356 12.63 -9.94 -13.68
N ILE A 357 11.97 -8.78 -13.76
CA ILE A 357 10.57 -8.60 -13.39
C ILE A 357 9.66 -9.48 -14.26
N ILE A 358 9.91 -9.55 -15.58
CA ILE A 358 9.11 -10.38 -16.49
C ILE A 358 9.29 -11.86 -16.15
N LEU A 359 10.51 -12.34 -15.93
CA LEU A 359 10.76 -13.75 -15.61
C LEU A 359 10.11 -14.15 -14.28
N GLU A 360 10.21 -13.30 -13.25
CA GLU A 360 9.54 -13.52 -11.97
C GLU A 360 8.02 -13.56 -12.11
N THR A 361 7.46 -12.65 -12.90
CA THR A 361 6.02 -12.63 -13.19
C THR A 361 5.59 -13.87 -13.95
N VAL A 362 6.33 -14.28 -14.98
CA VAL A 362 6.04 -15.51 -15.76
C VAL A 362 6.11 -16.75 -14.88
N LEU A 363 7.11 -16.85 -14.00
CA LEU A 363 7.23 -17.96 -13.04
C LEU A 363 6.00 -18.03 -12.13
N PHE A 364 5.60 -16.89 -11.57
CA PHE A 364 4.50 -16.83 -10.61
C PHE A 364 3.14 -17.04 -11.29
N VAL A 365 2.84 -16.32 -12.36
CA VAL A 365 1.59 -16.47 -13.13
C VAL A 365 1.45 -17.88 -13.67
N SER A 366 2.54 -18.47 -14.21
CA SER A 366 2.53 -19.86 -14.67
C SER A 366 2.25 -20.84 -13.55
N PHE A 367 2.76 -20.57 -12.34
CA PHE A 367 2.46 -21.37 -11.16
C PHE A 367 0.97 -21.28 -10.81
N VAL A 368 0.41 -20.08 -10.72
CA VAL A 368 -1.01 -19.87 -10.40
C VAL A 368 -1.90 -20.56 -11.43
N VAL A 369 -1.67 -20.30 -12.73
CA VAL A 369 -2.47 -20.87 -13.83
C VAL A 369 -2.41 -22.41 -13.86
N ARG A 370 -1.26 -23.02 -13.59
CA ARG A 370 -1.12 -24.50 -13.59
C ARG A 370 -1.94 -25.17 -12.49
N HIS A 371 -2.25 -24.50 -11.41
CA HIS A 371 -2.98 -25.05 -10.27
C HIS A 371 -4.50 -24.87 -10.39
N PHE A 372 -4.99 -24.21 -11.43
CA PHE A 372 -6.41 -24.17 -11.76
C PHE A 372 -6.93 -25.51 -12.32
N PRO A 373 -8.22 -25.84 -12.09
CA PRO A 373 -8.91 -26.92 -12.82
C PRO A 373 -8.76 -26.76 -14.33
N LYS A 374 -8.69 -27.89 -15.05
CA LYS A 374 -8.46 -27.89 -16.51
C LYS A 374 -9.48 -27.04 -17.28
N GLU A 375 -10.71 -26.99 -16.83
CA GLU A 375 -11.82 -26.25 -17.44
C GLU A 375 -11.57 -24.75 -17.35
N ILE A 376 -11.33 -24.23 -16.15
CA ILE A 376 -11.03 -22.80 -15.92
C ILE A 376 -9.75 -22.38 -16.66
N ARG A 377 -8.74 -23.27 -16.68
CA ARG A 377 -7.48 -22.99 -17.39
C ARG A 377 -7.67 -22.83 -18.90
N LYS A 378 -8.58 -23.61 -19.50
CA LYS A 378 -8.91 -23.47 -20.93
C LYS A 378 -9.58 -22.13 -21.22
N GLU A 379 -10.53 -21.73 -20.39
CA GLU A 379 -11.19 -20.42 -20.51
C GLU A 379 -10.18 -19.26 -20.39
N MET A 380 -9.28 -19.31 -19.41
CA MET A 380 -8.26 -18.26 -19.19
C MET A 380 -7.24 -18.14 -20.33
N ILE A 381 -6.91 -19.27 -21.03
CA ILE A 381 -5.92 -19.29 -22.10
C ILE A 381 -6.60 -19.11 -23.49
N GLY A 382 -7.94 -19.11 -23.53
CA GLY A 382 -8.69 -18.97 -24.78
C GLY A 382 -8.58 -20.22 -25.70
N ALA A 383 -8.36 -21.40 -25.11
CA ALA A 383 -8.14 -22.65 -25.84
C ALA A 383 -9.29 -23.65 -25.65
#